data_55df30377842beb3c16945b750e5a6f8
#
_entry.id   55df30377842beb3c16945b750e5a6f8
#
_cell.length_a   1.000
_cell.length_b   1.000
_cell.length_c   1.000
_cell.angle_alpha   90.00
_cell.angle_beta   90.00
_cell.angle_gamma   90.00
#
_symmetry.space_group_name_H-M   'P 1'
#
loop_
_entity.id
_entity.type
_entity.pdbx_description
1 polymer ?
#
loop_
_entity_poly.entity_id
_entity_poly.type
_entity_poly.pdbx_seq_one_letter_code
_entity_poly.pdbx_strand_id
1 'polypeptide(L)'
;MTKLKTASGKSVSMVGLGTFPLQGEAMASTMTKAVELGYNLIDTADDYRGETGIGMSVAKGVFKREDVFLQTKISNDTAYADEPLAGKFFNKYTPVMKRHTVDEIVREKISVSLREMKTDYLDSVLIHYPYPDFYEEIWQTLVALQKEGIIRYIGCSNFHVRHIEKLKECSGVVPAINEIYISPIGTKEEDVKFASENNIQLMTYSPLMDIRIKKIPEEMFLPLMEKYGKSLSQIILRWNIDRGCIPLAKSQNPKRIAENIDIMDFQLTDDEVALICSLNRNNQILPETKICPGI
;
A
#
# COMPACT_ATOMS: atom_id res chain seq x y z
N MET A 1 8.52 -10.35 -11.70
CA MET A 1 9.17 -9.08 -11.29
C MET A 1 8.19 -7.94 -11.55
N THR A 2 8.13 -6.96 -10.67
CA THR A 2 7.26 -5.78 -10.82
C THR A 2 7.64 -4.91 -12.03
N LYS A 3 6.64 -4.29 -12.65
CA LYS A 3 6.84 -3.27 -13.71
C LYS A 3 7.04 -1.85 -13.13
N LEU A 4 6.83 -1.68 -11.83
CA LEU A 4 6.97 -0.37 -11.17
C LEU A 4 8.45 0.05 -11.12
N LYS A 5 8.68 1.31 -11.39
CA LYS A 5 10.02 1.93 -11.42
C LYS A 5 10.04 3.23 -10.61
N THR A 6 11.12 3.47 -9.89
CA THR A 6 11.44 4.78 -9.32
C THR A 6 11.63 5.82 -10.44
N ALA A 7 11.73 7.09 -10.11
CA ALA A 7 11.94 8.14 -11.12
C ALA A 7 13.30 8.01 -11.84
N SER A 8 14.32 7.46 -11.17
CA SER A 8 15.61 7.13 -11.79
C SER A 8 15.60 5.86 -12.65
N GLY A 9 14.46 5.16 -12.76
CA GLY A 9 14.32 3.94 -13.56
C GLY A 9 14.68 2.64 -12.84
N LYS A 10 15.07 2.68 -11.55
CA LYS A 10 15.34 1.47 -10.75
C LYS A 10 14.04 0.71 -10.50
N SER A 11 14.12 -0.62 -10.46
CA SER A 11 12.98 -1.44 -10.00
C SER A 11 12.68 -1.14 -8.53
N VAL A 12 11.40 -1.12 -8.16
CA VAL A 12 11.03 -1.04 -6.75
C VAL A 12 11.45 -2.32 -6.03
N SER A 13 11.79 -2.19 -4.74
CA SER A 13 12.11 -3.33 -3.88
C SER A 13 10.89 -4.25 -3.75
N MET A 14 11.14 -5.56 -3.72
CA MET A 14 10.05 -6.56 -3.61
C MET A 14 9.45 -6.65 -2.21
N VAL A 15 9.97 -5.87 -1.27
CA VAL A 15 9.36 -5.61 0.04
C VAL A 15 9.31 -4.10 0.23
N GLY A 16 8.13 -3.56 0.51
CA GLY A 16 7.96 -2.16 0.83
C GLY A 16 7.95 -1.89 2.34
N LEU A 17 8.33 -0.68 2.73
CA LEU A 17 8.18 -0.20 4.10
C LEU A 17 6.79 0.39 4.29
N GLY A 18 5.92 -0.30 5.04
CA GLY A 18 4.68 0.28 5.57
C GLY A 18 4.97 1.22 6.74
N THR A 19 4.25 2.32 6.85
CA THR A 19 4.58 3.39 7.81
C THR A 19 3.61 3.54 8.98
N PHE A 20 2.37 3.06 8.87
CA PHE A 20 1.38 3.20 9.96
C PHE A 20 1.83 2.53 11.27
N PRO A 21 1.75 3.18 12.43
CA PRO A 21 1.37 4.56 12.76
C PRO A 21 2.61 5.46 13.05
N LEU A 22 3.68 5.37 12.24
CA LEU A 22 4.91 6.12 12.46
C LEU A 22 4.74 7.60 12.10
N GLN A 23 5.28 8.49 12.94
CA GLN A 23 5.18 9.94 12.76
C GLN A 23 6.50 10.64 13.08
N GLY A 24 6.70 11.84 12.56
CA GLY A 24 7.82 12.72 12.90
C GLY A 24 9.18 12.04 12.82
N GLU A 25 10.04 12.23 13.86
CA GLU A 25 11.41 11.70 13.89
C GLU A 25 11.46 10.16 13.91
N ALA A 26 10.45 9.49 14.49
CA ALA A 26 10.38 8.03 14.47
C ALA A 26 10.15 7.50 13.04
N MET A 27 9.36 8.21 12.22
CA MET A 27 9.20 7.91 10.81
C MET A 27 10.50 8.18 10.05
N ALA A 28 11.10 9.37 10.24
CA ALA A 28 12.32 9.77 9.55
C ALA A 28 13.47 8.80 9.81
N SER A 29 13.73 8.43 11.07
CA SER A 29 14.80 7.49 11.42
C SER A 29 14.54 6.08 10.88
N THR A 30 13.30 5.62 10.93
CA THR A 30 12.90 4.30 10.37
C THR A 30 13.10 4.26 8.87
N MET A 31 12.65 5.29 8.14
CA MET A 31 12.82 5.39 6.69
C MET A 31 14.29 5.43 6.30
N THR A 32 15.09 6.28 6.97
CA THR A 32 16.55 6.35 6.73
C THR A 32 17.17 4.97 6.85
N LYS A 33 16.88 4.25 7.94
CA LYS A 33 17.41 2.90 8.15
C LYS A 33 16.94 1.90 7.09
N ALA A 34 15.68 1.96 6.68
CA ALA A 34 15.16 1.09 5.63
C ALA A 34 15.87 1.33 4.29
N VAL A 35 16.04 2.61 3.89
CA VAL A 35 16.74 2.94 2.64
C VAL A 35 18.20 2.49 2.66
N GLU A 36 18.91 2.66 3.79
CA GLU A 36 20.27 2.10 3.96
C GLU A 36 20.33 0.58 3.76
N LEU A 37 19.26 -0.13 4.09
CA LEU A 37 19.14 -1.59 3.95
C LEU A 37 18.62 -2.02 2.57
N GLY A 38 18.36 -1.08 1.66
CA GLY A 38 17.97 -1.37 0.27
C GLY A 38 16.47 -1.26 -0.01
N TYR A 39 15.65 -0.81 0.94
CA TYR A 39 14.28 -0.46 0.62
C TYR A 39 14.25 0.80 -0.25
N ASN A 40 13.46 0.78 -1.30
CA ASN A 40 13.18 1.95 -2.10
C ASN A 40 11.68 2.14 -2.37
N LEU A 41 10.81 1.37 -1.73
CA LEU A 41 9.36 1.52 -1.73
C LEU A 41 8.91 1.88 -0.32
N ILE A 42 8.35 3.07 -0.17
CA ILE A 42 7.83 3.61 1.10
C ILE A 42 6.34 3.87 0.91
N ASP A 43 5.51 3.21 1.72
CA ASP A 43 4.07 3.32 1.68
C ASP A 43 3.53 4.07 2.90
N THR A 44 2.77 5.14 2.66
CA THR A 44 2.09 5.94 3.67
C THR A 44 0.64 6.25 3.26
N ALA A 45 -0.01 7.14 3.98
CA ALA A 45 -1.31 7.75 3.66
C ALA A 45 -1.42 9.13 4.32
N ASP A 46 -2.28 9.98 3.79
CA ASP A 46 -2.49 11.34 4.31
C ASP A 46 -2.99 11.37 5.78
N ASP A 47 -3.77 10.35 6.18
CA ASP A 47 -4.30 10.20 7.54
C ASP A 47 -3.34 9.51 8.52
N TYR A 48 -2.22 8.94 8.06
CA TYR A 48 -1.21 8.30 8.94
C TYR A 48 -0.36 9.31 9.69
N ARG A 49 -0.34 10.59 9.25
CA ARG A 49 0.52 11.66 9.79
C ARG A 49 2.02 11.35 9.70
N GLY A 50 2.39 10.45 8.77
CA GLY A 50 3.78 10.05 8.53
C GLY A 50 4.50 10.92 7.51
N GLU A 51 3.77 11.68 6.69
CA GLU A 51 4.30 12.43 5.54
C GLU A 51 5.35 13.47 5.94
N THR A 52 5.14 14.20 7.04
CA THR A 52 6.15 15.12 7.61
C THR A 52 7.46 14.43 7.97
N GLY A 53 7.41 13.22 8.53
CA GLY A 53 8.60 12.43 8.84
C GLY A 53 9.34 11.96 7.59
N ILE A 54 8.61 11.61 6.52
CA ILE A 54 9.19 11.34 5.20
C ILE A 54 9.89 12.60 4.67
N GLY A 55 9.24 13.77 4.73
CA GLY A 55 9.83 15.05 4.32
C GLY A 55 11.08 15.44 5.09
N MET A 56 11.17 15.07 6.38
CA MET A 56 12.40 15.23 7.16
C MET A 56 13.56 14.40 6.58
N SER A 57 13.29 13.17 6.13
CA SER A 57 14.30 12.30 5.52
C SER A 57 14.72 12.81 4.13
N VAL A 58 13.76 13.28 3.32
CA VAL A 58 14.04 13.91 2.02
C VAL A 58 14.91 15.15 2.19
N ALA A 59 14.57 16.02 3.16
CA ALA A 59 15.34 17.25 3.42
C ALA A 59 16.76 17.00 3.96
N LYS A 60 16.98 15.91 4.68
CA LYS A 60 18.32 15.49 5.16
C LYS A 60 19.22 15.02 4.00
N GLY A 61 18.65 14.70 2.83
CA GLY A 61 19.42 14.28 1.64
C GLY A 61 20.17 12.96 1.82
N VAL A 62 19.68 12.06 2.68
CA VAL A 62 20.33 10.76 2.93
C VAL A 62 20.18 9.79 1.77
N PHE A 63 19.34 10.11 0.79
CA PHE A 63 19.13 9.39 -0.45
C PHE A 63 18.73 10.39 -1.56
N LYS A 64 18.85 9.97 -2.82
CA LYS A 64 18.32 10.74 -3.95
C LYS A 64 16.83 10.50 -4.06
N ARG A 65 16.01 11.58 -4.12
CA ARG A 65 14.55 11.48 -4.21
C ARG A 65 14.08 10.57 -5.36
N GLU A 66 14.75 10.65 -6.50
CA GLU A 66 14.45 9.86 -7.69
C GLU A 66 14.74 8.36 -7.55
N ASP A 67 15.50 7.95 -6.53
CA ASP A 67 15.83 6.56 -6.25
C ASP A 67 14.81 5.86 -5.32
N VAL A 68 13.92 6.64 -4.72
CA VAL A 68 12.90 6.13 -3.77
C VAL A 68 11.50 6.33 -4.35
N PHE A 69 10.70 5.29 -4.29
CA PHE A 69 9.30 5.27 -4.69
C PHE A 69 8.43 5.63 -3.47
N LEU A 70 7.89 6.84 -3.47
CA LEU A 70 6.99 7.32 -2.42
C LEU A 70 5.54 7.11 -2.86
N GLN A 71 4.82 6.29 -2.09
CA GLN A 71 3.40 6.03 -2.24
C GLN A 71 2.63 6.66 -1.09
N THR A 72 1.55 7.37 -1.39
CA THR A 72 0.57 7.81 -0.40
C THR A 72 -0.85 7.43 -0.82
N LYS A 73 -1.81 7.60 0.08
CA LYS A 73 -3.22 7.31 -0.17
C LYS A 73 -4.05 8.54 0.18
N ILE A 74 -5.12 8.74 -0.57
CA ILE A 74 -6.15 9.74 -0.24
C ILE A 74 -7.19 9.05 0.60
N SER A 75 -7.26 9.42 1.88
CA SER A 75 -8.31 8.99 2.78
C SER A 75 -9.62 9.66 2.42
N ASN A 76 -10.60 8.84 2.14
CA ASN A 76 -11.97 9.20 1.84
C ASN A 76 -12.96 8.61 2.86
N ASP A 77 -12.47 8.19 4.02
CA ASP A 77 -13.27 7.63 5.11
C ASP A 77 -14.05 8.73 5.83
N THR A 78 -15.32 8.46 6.07
CA THR A 78 -16.22 9.32 6.86
C THR A 78 -16.10 9.06 8.37
N ALA A 79 -15.39 8.01 8.79
CA ALA A 79 -15.28 7.61 10.19
C ALA A 79 -14.51 8.62 11.07
N TYR A 80 -13.75 9.53 10.47
CA TYR A 80 -13.04 10.61 11.15
C TYR A 80 -13.81 11.94 11.14
N ALA A 81 -15.13 11.88 11.25
CA ALA A 81 -16.03 13.02 11.17
C ALA A 81 -15.72 14.16 12.16
N ASP A 82 -14.96 13.90 13.21
CA ASP A 82 -14.63 14.88 14.27
C ASP A 82 -13.23 15.50 14.13
N GLU A 83 -12.43 15.11 13.13
CA GLU A 83 -11.12 15.71 12.90
C GLU A 83 -11.17 16.94 11.97
N PRO A 84 -10.29 17.95 12.18
CA PRO A 84 -10.31 19.15 11.35
C PRO A 84 -9.87 18.87 9.92
N LEU A 85 -10.69 19.25 8.98
CA LEU A 85 -10.48 19.37 7.53
C LEU A 85 -10.14 18.08 6.77
N ALA A 86 -9.12 17.31 7.14
CA ALA A 86 -8.60 16.23 6.28
C ALA A 86 -9.51 15.00 6.17
N GLY A 87 -10.29 14.64 7.21
CA GLY A 87 -11.15 13.46 7.22
C GLY A 87 -12.60 13.69 6.80
N LYS A 88 -13.00 14.95 6.59
CA LYS A 88 -14.42 15.33 6.38
C LYS A 88 -14.80 15.52 4.91
N PHE A 89 -13.87 15.44 4.00
CA PHE A 89 -14.03 15.95 2.65
C PHE A 89 -14.99 15.17 1.75
N PHE A 90 -15.08 13.87 1.97
CA PHE A 90 -15.82 12.99 1.05
C PHE A 90 -17.18 12.52 1.59
N ASN A 91 -17.73 13.24 2.56
CA ASN A 91 -19.10 13.03 2.96
C ASN A 91 -19.99 14.10 2.32
N LYS A 92 -20.91 13.70 1.43
CA LYS A 92 -21.83 14.60 0.72
C LYS A 92 -22.68 15.50 1.63
N TYR A 93 -22.75 15.18 2.92
CA TYR A 93 -23.48 15.98 3.92
C TYR A 93 -22.62 17.04 4.62
N THR A 94 -21.30 17.07 4.37
CA THR A 94 -20.45 18.06 5.04
C THR A 94 -20.59 19.44 4.41
N PRO A 95 -20.47 20.53 5.20
CA PRO A 95 -20.49 21.90 4.68
C PRO A 95 -19.40 22.17 3.63
N VAL A 96 -18.28 21.44 3.68
CA VAL A 96 -17.16 21.57 2.73
C VAL A 96 -17.59 21.13 1.35
N MET A 97 -18.27 19.97 1.20
CA MET A 97 -18.77 19.48 -0.08
C MET A 97 -19.81 20.39 -0.73
N LYS A 98 -20.41 21.30 0.04
CA LYS A 98 -21.29 22.34 -0.50
C LYS A 98 -20.56 23.54 -1.11
N ARG A 99 -19.25 23.68 -0.86
CA ARG A 99 -18.43 24.83 -1.26
C ARG A 99 -17.33 24.47 -2.24
N HIS A 100 -16.94 23.19 -2.32
CA HIS A 100 -15.81 22.73 -3.11
C HIS A 100 -16.20 21.48 -3.92
N THR A 101 -15.61 21.35 -5.09
CA THR A 101 -15.70 20.13 -5.92
C THR A 101 -14.77 19.05 -5.39
N VAL A 102 -15.01 17.79 -5.76
CA VAL A 102 -14.11 16.68 -5.45
C VAL A 102 -12.71 16.95 -6.02
N ASP A 103 -12.60 17.50 -7.24
CA ASP A 103 -11.34 17.85 -7.87
C ASP A 103 -10.53 18.85 -7.03
N GLU A 104 -11.15 19.95 -6.56
CA GLU A 104 -10.47 20.93 -5.71
C GLU A 104 -9.94 20.31 -4.43
N ILE A 105 -10.74 19.45 -3.80
CA ILE A 105 -10.37 18.78 -2.53
C ILE A 105 -9.20 17.81 -2.75
N VAL A 106 -9.25 16.99 -3.78
CA VAL A 106 -8.18 16.02 -4.11
C VAL A 106 -6.88 16.77 -4.41
N ARG A 107 -6.94 17.81 -5.22
CA ARG A 107 -5.76 18.64 -5.55
C ARG A 107 -5.15 19.30 -4.31
N GLU A 108 -5.98 19.81 -3.40
CA GLU A 108 -5.49 20.36 -2.12
C GLU A 108 -4.82 19.30 -1.27
N LYS A 109 -5.42 18.09 -1.11
CA LYS A 109 -4.79 16.98 -0.39
C LYS A 109 -3.43 16.60 -1.00
N ILE A 110 -3.33 16.49 -2.31
CA ILE A 110 -2.06 16.21 -3.00
C ILE A 110 -1.05 17.34 -2.78
N SER A 111 -1.49 18.59 -2.84
CA SER A 111 -0.62 19.75 -2.55
C SER A 111 -0.06 19.72 -1.12
N VAL A 112 -0.89 19.32 -0.14
CA VAL A 112 -0.45 19.10 1.25
C VAL A 112 0.59 17.99 1.33
N SER A 113 0.31 16.81 0.75
CA SER A 113 1.25 15.68 0.73
C SER A 113 2.60 16.04 0.11
N LEU A 114 2.60 16.73 -1.03
CA LEU A 114 3.83 17.21 -1.69
C LEU A 114 4.64 18.15 -0.77
N ARG A 115 3.97 19.10 -0.12
CA ARG A 115 4.61 20.06 0.80
C ARG A 115 5.16 19.34 2.04
N GLU A 116 4.41 18.43 2.65
CA GLU A 116 4.83 17.70 3.84
C GLU A 116 5.98 16.75 3.55
N MET A 117 5.92 16.02 2.42
CA MET A 117 7.00 15.13 1.99
C MET A 117 8.16 15.85 1.31
N LYS A 118 8.09 17.20 1.13
CA LYS A 118 9.14 18.03 0.52
C LYS A 118 9.59 17.53 -0.86
N THR A 119 8.64 17.27 -1.72
CA THR A 119 8.85 16.77 -3.08
C THR A 119 7.89 17.47 -4.05
N ASP A 120 8.24 17.52 -5.32
CA ASP A 120 7.44 18.13 -6.40
C ASP A 120 6.62 17.09 -7.19
N TYR A 121 6.81 15.81 -6.91
CA TYR A 121 6.03 14.72 -7.51
C TYR A 121 5.83 13.56 -6.52
N LEU A 122 4.79 12.74 -6.75
CA LEU A 122 4.56 11.47 -6.07
C LEU A 122 4.75 10.33 -7.04
N ASP A 123 5.42 9.25 -6.58
CA ASP A 123 5.55 8.05 -7.41
C ASP A 123 4.21 7.35 -7.53
N SER A 124 3.43 7.26 -6.46
CA SER A 124 2.10 6.66 -6.50
C SER A 124 1.12 7.36 -5.54
N VAL A 125 -0.13 7.47 -5.99
CA VAL A 125 -1.27 7.85 -5.14
C VAL A 125 -2.38 6.85 -5.31
N LEU A 126 -2.92 6.35 -4.18
CA LEU A 126 -4.02 5.40 -4.14
C LEU A 126 -5.28 6.06 -3.56
N ILE A 127 -6.45 5.64 -4.02
CA ILE A 127 -7.71 5.83 -3.28
C ILE A 127 -7.70 4.82 -2.14
N HIS A 128 -7.86 5.27 -0.89
CA HIS A 128 -7.67 4.41 0.28
C HIS A 128 -8.75 3.33 0.43
N TYR A 129 -10.03 3.71 0.17
CA TYR A 129 -11.18 2.81 0.26
C TYR A 129 -12.19 3.07 -0.85
N PRO A 130 -12.94 2.05 -1.30
CA PRO A 130 -14.00 2.19 -2.32
C PRO A 130 -15.31 2.72 -1.72
N TYR A 131 -15.28 3.85 -1.00
CA TYR A 131 -16.49 4.47 -0.49
C TYR A 131 -17.36 4.99 -1.65
N PRO A 132 -18.63 4.60 -1.73
CA PRO A 132 -19.42 4.69 -2.97
C PRO A 132 -19.71 6.11 -3.44
N ASP A 133 -19.65 7.11 -2.57
CA ASP A 133 -20.13 8.45 -2.91
C ASP A 133 -19.21 9.20 -3.91
N PHE A 134 -17.88 8.97 -3.93
CA PHE A 134 -16.97 9.85 -4.69
C PHE A 134 -15.73 9.18 -5.29
N TYR A 135 -15.56 7.87 -5.18
CA TYR A 135 -14.30 7.29 -5.62
C TYR A 135 -14.08 7.38 -7.15
N GLU A 136 -15.15 7.48 -7.95
CA GLU A 136 -15.05 7.66 -9.38
C GLU A 136 -14.56 9.08 -9.74
N GLU A 137 -15.08 10.12 -9.08
CA GLU A 137 -14.62 11.50 -9.26
C GLU A 137 -13.18 11.69 -8.74
N ILE A 138 -12.85 11.08 -7.59
CA ILE A 138 -11.46 11.05 -7.10
C ILE A 138 -10.55 10.42 -8.14
N TRP A 139 -10.97 9.28 -8.71
CA TRP A 139 -10.20 8.60 -9.75
C TRP A 139 -9.97 9.46 -10.99
N GLN A 140 -11.01 10.15 -11.47
CA GLN A 140 -10.90 11.06 -12.61
C GLN A 140 -9.89 12.19 -12.33
N THR A 141 -9.88 12.73 -11.12
CA THR A 141 -8.89 13.74 -10.71
C THR A 141 -7.47 13.16 -10.66
N LEU A 142 -7.30 11.94 -10.13
CA LEU A 142 -5.98 11.28 -10.14
C LEU A 142 -5.49 11.03 -11.58
N VAL A 143 -6.36 10.66 -12.51
CA VAL A 143 -6.03 10.53 -13.94
C VAL A 143 -5.57 11.87 -14.53
N ALA A 144 -6.21 12.98 -14.15
CA ALA A 144 -5.80 14.30 -14.58
C ALA A 144 -4.40 14.67 -14.03
N LEU A 145 -4.18 14.48 -12.72
CA LEU A 145 -2.90 14.74 -12.06
C LEU A 145 -1.76 13.87 -12.60
N GLN A 146 -2.06 12.65 -13.02
CA GLN A 146 -1.09 11.79 -13.71
C GLN A 146 -0.70 12.36 -15.08
N LYS A 147 -1.67 12.83 -15.86
CA LYS A 147 -1.40 13.48 -17.15
C LYS A 147 -0.61 14.79 -17.01
N GLU A 148 -0.80 15.51 -15.91
CA GLU A 148 -0.06 16.71 -15.54
C GLU A 148 1.38 16.41 -15.07
N GLY A 149 1.72 15.13 -14.83
CA GLY A 149 3.04 14.68 -14.38
C GLY A 149 3.30 14.87 -12.89
N ILE A 150 2.28 15.23 -12.10
CA ILE A 150 2.37 15.38 -10.63
C ILE A 150 2.42 14.02 -9.95
N ILE A 151 1.71 13.02 -10.51
CA ILE A 151 1.68 11.65 -10.04
C ILE A 151 2.16 10.74 -11.16
N ARG A 152 3.07 9.80 -10.87
CA ARG A 152 3.61 8.87 -11.87
C ARG A 152 2.73 7.63 -12.06
N TYR A 153 2.24 7.04 -10.96
CA TYR A 153 1.34 5.89 -10.97
C TYR A 153 0.11 6.19 -10.12
N ILE A 154 -1.04 5.81 -10.59
CA ILE A 154 -2.30 5.92 -9.83
C ILE A 154 -2.86 4.53 -9.54
N GLY A 155 -3.51 4.39 -8.40
CA GLY A 155 -4.03 3.10 -7.96
C GLY A 155 -5.15 3.24 -6.93
N CYS A 156 -5.44 2.11 -6.30
CA CYS A 156 -6.49 2.00 -5.31
C CYS A 156 -6.05 1.07 -4.17
N SER A 157 -6.79 1.11 -3.07
CA SER A 157 -6.60 0.22 -1.94
C SER A 157 -7.96 -0.32 -1.47
N ASN A 158 -8.00 -1.60 -1.12
CA ASN A 158 -9.22 -2.32 -0.73
C ASN A 158 -10.29 -2.45 -1.83
N PHE A 159 -9.92 -2.28 -3.09
CA PHE A 159 -10.84 -2.40 -4.22
C PHE A 159 -10.94 -3.86 -4.66
N HIS A 160 -12.18 -4.34 -4.84
CA HIS A 160 -12.49 -5.61 -5.49
C HIS A 160 -12.67 -5.42 -6.99
N VAL A 161 -12.74 -6.53 -7.74
CA VAL A 161 -12.90 -6.56 -9.20
C VAL A 161 -14.00 -5.59 -9.67
N ARG A 162 -15.20 -5.67 -9.09
CA ARG A 162 -16.34 -4.80 -9.44
C ARG A 162 -16.06 -3.29 -9.36
N HIS A 163 -15.23 -2.88 -8.38
CA HIS A 163 -14.86 -1.46 -8.21
C HIS A 163 -13.84 -1.03 -9.26
N ILE A 164 -12.87 -1.90 -9.58
CA ILE A 164 -11.85 -1.64 -10.60
C ILE A 164 -12.49 -1.54 -11.98
N GLU A 165 -13.48 -2.38 -12.27
CA GLU A 165 -14.25 -2.29 -13.52
C GLU A 165 -14.95 -0.93 -13.65
N LYS A 166 -15.56 -0.41 -12.60
CA LYS A 166 -16.14 0.95 -12.60
C LYS A 166 -15.12 2.05 -12.83
N LEU A 167 -13.91 1.96 -12.22
CA LEU A 167 -12.83 2.91 -12.49
C LEU A 167 -12.43 2.89 -13.97
N LYS A 168 -12.36 1.71 -14.56
CA LYS A 168 -12.09 1.55 -15.99
C LYS A 168 -13.22 2.10 -16.86
N GLU A 169 -14.47 1.86 -16.50
CA GLU A 169 -15.65 2.38 -17.23
C GLU A 169 -15.68 3.91 -17.21
N CYS A 170 -15.45 4.56 -16.07
CA CYS A 170 -15.56 6.02 -15.94
C CYS A 170 -14.39 6.80 -16.55
N SER A 171 -13.25 6.16 -16.85
CA SER A 171 -12.03 6.87 -17.28
C SER A 171 -11.28 6.23 -18.44
N GLY A 172 -11.53 4.96 -18.74
CA GLY A 172 -10.71 4.16 -19.65
C GLY A 172 -9.35 3.73 -19.08
N VAL A 173 -9.04 4.09 -17.83
CA VAL A 173 -7.73 3.84 -17.18
C VAL A 173 -7.89 2.75 -16.14
N VAL A 174 -6.99 1.76 -16.17
CA VAL A 174 -6.89 0.69 -15.18
C VAL A 174 -5.88 1.10 -14.10
N PRO A 175 -6.16 0.87 -12.80
CA PRO A 175 -5.20 1.12 -11.74
C PRO A 175 -3.87 0.37 -11.97
N ALA A 176 -2.73 1.06 -11.81
CA ALA A 176 -1.42 0.41 -11.87
C ALA A 176 -1.15 -0.45 -10.62
N ILE A 177 -1.78 -0.09 -9.50
CA ILE A 177 -1.58 -0.69 -8.18
C ILE A 177 -2.93 -0.92 -7.52
N ASN A 178 -3.12 -2.08 -6.87
CA ASN A 178 -4.17 -2.28 -5.88
C ASN A 178 -3.53 -2.83 -4.59
N GLU A 179 -3.71 -2.12 -3.48
CA GLU A 179 -3.19 -2.50 -2.18
C GLU A 179 -4.27 -3.15 -1.34
N ILE A 180 -4.16 -4.45 -1.07
CA ILE A 180 -5.17 -5.23 -0.36
C ILE A 180 -4.56 -6.07 0.76
N TYR A 181 -5.39 -6.51 1.71
CA TYR A 181 -4.98 -7.49 2.69
C TYR A 181 -4.92 -8.88 2.07
N ILE A 182 -3.72 -9.48 2.12
CA ILE A 182 -3.50 -10.89 1.75
C ILE A 182 -2.68 -11.56 2.86
N SER A 183 -3.14 -12.72 3.30
CA SER A 183 -2.45 -13.55 4.28
C SER A 183 -2.71 -15.03 4.01
N PRO A 184 -1.99 -15.96 4.66
CA PRO A 184 -2.25 -17.39 4.50
C PRO A 184 -3.69 -17.85 4.78
N ILE A 185 -4.40 -17.13 5.67
CA ILE A 185 -5.81 -17.44 6.00
C ILE A 185 -6.82 -16.56 5.26
N GLY A 186 -6.36 -15.67 4.38
CA GLY A 186 -7.16 -14.79 3.52
C GLY A 186 -6.46 -14.54 2.20
N THR A 187 -6.40 -15.55 1.33
CA THR A 187 -5.51 -15.63 0.17
C THR A 187 -5.93 -14.79 -1.03
N LYS A 188 -7.22 -14.39 -1.12
CA LYS A 188 -7.75 -13.51 -2.16
C LYS A 188 -7.45 -13.99 -3.59
N GLU A 189 -7.69 -15.27 -3.88
CA GLU A 189 -7.34 -15.90 -5.15
C GLU A 189 -7.93 -15.20 -6.38
N GLU A 190 -9.20 -14.76 -6.29
CA GLU A 190 -9.88 -14.04 -7.37
C GLU A 190 -9.19 -12.69 -7.66
N ASP A 191 -8.89 -11.92 -6.61
CA ASP A 191 -8.22 -10.62 -6.74
C ASP A 191 -6.79 -10.79 -7.30
N VAL A 192 -6.06 -11.84 -6.86
CA VAL A 192 -4.71 -12.15 -7.36
C VAL A 192 -4.74 -12.50 -8.84
N LYS A 193 -5.67 -13.38 -9.24
CA LYS A 193 -5.84 -13.78 -10.65
C LYS A 193 -6.20 -12.57 -11.52
N PHE A 194 -7.23 -11.82 -11.13
CA PHE A 194 -7.68 -10.64 -11.86
C PHE A 194 -6.57 -9.59 -12.04
N ALA A 195 -5.82 -9.31 -10.97
CA ALA A 195 -4.72 -8.37 -11.01
C ALA A 195 -3.62 -8.80 -12.00
N SER A 196 -3.26 -10.09 -11.98
CA SER A 196 -2.29 -10.66 -12.92
C SER A 196 -2.74 -10.51 -14.38
N GLU A 197 -4.01 -10.82 -14.68
CA GLU A 197 -4.60 -10.76 -16.03
C GLU A 197 -4.70 -9.31 -16.55
N ASN A 198 -4.87 -8.33 -15.65
CA ASN A 198 -5.02 -6.91 -15.98
C ASN A 198 -3.76 -6.06 -15.78
N ASN A 199 -2.59 -6.68 -15.51
CA ASN A 199 -1.32 -6.00 -15.25
C ASN A 199 -1.37 -5.01 -14.07
N ILE A 200 -2.17 -5.30 -13.04
CA ILE A 200 -2.25 -4.53 -11.80
C ILE A 200 -1.23 -5.11 -10.81
N GLN A 201 -0.35 -4.28 -10.27
CA GLN A 201 0.55 -4.73 -9.21
C GLN A 201 -0.21 -4.79 -7.87
N LEU A 202 -0.36 -5.99 -7.32
CA LEU A 202 -0.85 -6.12 -5.95
C LEU A 202 0.24 -5.77 -4.96
N MET A 203 -0.12 -4.95 -3.98
CA MET A 203 0.64 -4.72 -2.75
C MET A 203 -0.16 -5.25 -1.57
N THR A 204 0.51 -5.81 -0.57
CA THR A 204 -0.20 -6.43 0.56
C THR A 204 0.11 -5.70 1.86
N TYR A 205 -0.89 -5.04 2.43
CA TYR A 205 -0.73 -4.42 3.74
C TYR A 205 -0.89 -5.43 4.88
N SER A 206 -0.23 -5.16 6.00
CA SER A 206 -0.27 -5.99 7.21
C SER A 206 0.01 -7.50 6.97
N PRO A 207 0.99 -7.88 6.10
CA PRO A 207 1.19 -9.28 5.69
C PRO A 207 1.54 -10.22 6.86
N LEU A 208 2.03 -9.68 7.97
CA LEU A 208 2.44 -10.43 9.17
C LEU A 208 1.44 -10.32 10.34
N MET A 209 0.25 -9.74 10.11
CA MET A 209 -0.72 -9.52 11.19
C MET A 209 -1.18 -10.83 11.82
N ASP A 210 -1.47 -11.86 11.01
CA ASP A 210 -2.02 -13.12 11.52
C ASP A 210 -1.01 -13.92 12.34
N ILE A 211 0.30 -13.75 12.09
CA ILE A 211 1.35 -14.26 13.00
C ILE A 211 1.25 -13.54 14.34
N ARG A 212 1.21 -12.22 14.31
CA ARG A 212 1.21 -11.38 15.52
C ARG A 212 0.02 -11.70 16.43
N ILE A 213 -1.14 -11.98 15.86
CA ILE A 213 -2.36 -12.33 16.62
C ILE A 213 -2.56 -13.85 16.79
N LYS A 214 -1.55 -14.66 16.45
CA LYS A 214 -1.53 -16.12 16.61
C LYS A 214 -2.71 -16.84 15.94
N LYS A 215 -3.12 -16.39 14.77
CA LYS A 215 -4.16 -17.05 13.96
C LYS A 215 -3.62 -18.13 13.02
N ILE A 216 -2.31 -18.14 12.80
CA ILE A 216 -1.63 -19.11 11.91
C ILE A 216 -1.01 -20.20 12.77
N PRO A 217 -1.21 -21.50 12.44
CA PRO A 217 -0.56 -22.61 13.11
C PRO A 217 0.92 -22.66 12.72
N GLU A 218 1.81 -22.19 13.60
CA GLU A 218 3.25 -22.06 13.33
C GLU A 218 3.87 -23.43 12.99
N GLU A 219 3.35 -24.50 13.58
CA GLU A 219 3.84 -25.87 13.40
C GLU A 219 3.86 -26.32 11.93
N MET A 220 2.92 -25.84 11.12
CA MET A 220 2.88 -26.14 9.68
C MET A 220 4.04 -25.55 8.89
N PHE A 221 4.66 -24.49 9.42
CA PHE A 221 5.75 -23.79 8.75
C PHE A 221 7.14 -24.26 9.19
N LEU A 222 7.24 -25.05 10.26
CA LEU A 222 8.52 -25.56 10.78
C LEU A 222 9.37 -26.25 9.69
N PRO A 223 8.82 -27.16 8.85
CA PRO A 223 9.59 -27.79 7.77
C PRO A 223 10.14 -26.77 6.76
N LEU A 224 9.37 -25.72 6.43
CA LEU A 224 9.81 -24.67 5.50
C LEU A 224 10.87 -23.78 6.14
N MET A 225 10.70 -23.42 7.41
CA MET A 225 11.67 -22.64 8.17
C MET A 225 13.00 -23.37 8.27
N GLU A 226 12.98 -24.68 8.54
CA GLU A 226 14.18 -25.53 8.59
C GLU A 226 14.83 -25.66 7.20
N LYS A 227 14.04 -25.96 6.17
CA LYS A 227 14.53 -26.14 4.79
C LYS A 227 15.27 -24.92 4.26
N TYR A 228 14.74 -23.71 4.52
CA TYR A 228 15.28 -22.47 3.98
C TYR A 228 16.18 -21.71 4.98
N GLY A 229 16.24 -22.14 6.25
CA GLY A 229 16.95 -21.42 7.31
C GLY A 229 16.37 -20.00 7.57
N LYS A 230 15.05 -19.85 7.39
CA LYS A 230 14.35 -18.56 7.45
C LYS A 230 13.27 -18.55 8.56
N SER A 231 13.01 -17.38 9.12
CA SER A 231 11.93 -17.20 10.09
C SER A 231 10.54 -17.32 9.44
N LEU A 232 9.52 -17.60 10.25
CA LEU A 232 8.11 -17.61 9.79
C LEU A 232 7.73 -16.32 9.06
N SER A 233 8.19 -15.16 9.57
CA SER A 233 7.95 -13.86 8.92
C SER A 233 8.52 -13.83 7.51
N GLN A 234 9.76 -14.29 7.33
CA GLN A 234 10.42 -14.34 6.03
C GLN A 234 9.72 -15.31 5.05
N ILE A 235 9.29 -16.48 5.52
CA ILE A 235 8.51 -17.43 4.71
C ILE A 235 7.21 -16.78 4.21
N ILE A 236 6.45 -16.09 5.07
CA ILE A 236 5.19 -15.46 4.67
C ILE A 236 5.41 -14.26 3.74
N LEU A 237 6.44 -13.45 3.98
CA LEU A 237 6.79 -12.37 3.05
C LEU A 237 7.19 -12.93 1.68
N ARG A 238 7.99 -14.00 1.66
CA ARG A 238 8.39 -14.67 0.42
C ARG A 238 7.18 -15.29 -0.32
N TRP A 239 6.27 -15.94 0.40
CA TRP A 239 5.02 -16.46 -0.16
C TRP A 239 4.20 -15.37 -0.88
N ASN A 240 4.12 -14.14 -0.33
CA ASN A 240 3.49 -13.02 -1.03
C ASN A 240 4.19 -12.71 -2.35
N ILE A 241 5.54 -12.68 -2.34
CA ILE A 241 6.33 -12.39 -3.54
C ILE A 241 6.15 -13.46 -4.61
N ASP A 242 6.17 -14.74 -4.21
CA ASP A 242 6.02 -15.86 -5.15
C ASP A 242 4.62 -15.92 -5.77
N ARG A 243 3.62 -15.26 -5.13
CA ARG A 243 2.28 -15.02 -5.70
C ARG A 243 2.17 -13.72 -6.53
N GLY A 244 3.27 -13.04 -6.81
CA GLY A 244 3.31 -11.80 -7.60
C GLY A 244 2.94 -10.53 -6.82
N CYS A 245 2.84 -10.60 -5.50
CA CYS A 245 2.50 -9.46 -4.64
C CYS A 245 3.75 -8.81 -4.05
N ILE A 246 3.67 -7.52 -3.70
CA ILE A 246 4.70 -6.81 -2.95
C ILE A 246 4.20 -6.62 -1.51
N PRO A 247 4.75 -7.32 -0.51
CA PRO A 247 4.37 -7.13 0.88
C PRO A 247 4.91 -5.81 1.45
N LEU A 248 4.05 -5.07 2.17
CA LEU A 248 4.36 -3.83 2.86
C LEU A 248 4.56 -4.15 4.35
N ALA A 249 5.81 -4.38 4.73
CA ALA A 249 6.15 -4.76 6.10
C ALA A 249 6.54 -3.53 6.93
N LYS A 250 5.95 -3.41 8.15
CA LYS A 250 6.26 -2.31 9.08
C LYS A 250 7.06 -2.80 10.26
N SER A 251 8.18 -2.14 10.54
CA SER A 251 8.92 -2.31 11.78
C SER A 251 9.72 -1.05 12.13
N GLN A 252 9.88 -0.78 13.43
CA GLN A 252 10.85 0.21 13.97
C GLN A 252 12.14 -0.46 14.44
N ASN A 253 12.13 -1.79 14.54
CA ASN A 253 13.30 -2.55 14.98
C ASN A 253 14.25 -2.76 13.79
N PRO A 254 15.49 -2.21 13.81
CA PRO A 254 16.44 -2.32 12.70
C PRO A 254 16.77 -3.76 12.30
N LYS A 255 16.77 -4.69 13.25
CA LYS A 255 17.01 -6.12 12.96
C LYS A 255 15.86 -6.70 12.14
N ARG A 256 14.59 -6.40 12.51
CA ARG A 256 13.43 -6.86 11.74
C ARG A 256 13.32 -6.20 10.38
N ILE A 257 13.73 -4.91 10.25
CA ILE A 257 13.78 -4.24 8.96
C ILE A 257 14.77 -4.96 8.03
N ALA A 258 15.95 -5.29 8.51
CA ALA A 258 16.94 -6.06 7.77
C ALA A 258 16.45 -7.49 7.44
N GLU A 259 15.86 -8.19 8.40
CA GLU A 259 15.33 -9.53 8.24
C GLU A 259 14.20 -9.58 7.20
N ASN A 260 13.28 -8.62 7.20
CA ASN A 260 12.14 -8.60 6.28
C ASN A 260 12.54 -8.46 4.81
N ILE A 261 13.66 -7.79 4.49
CA ILE A 261 14.12 -7.63 3.10
C ILE A 261 15.07 -8.75 2.67
N ASP A 262 15.66 -9.49 3.62
CA ASP A 262 16.58 -10.62 3.38
C ASP A 262 15.80 -11.90 3.02
N ILE A 263 15.10 -11.88 1.89
CA ILE A 263 14.21 -12.96 1.44
C ILE A 263 14.31 -13.23 -0.07
N MET A 264 15.32 -12.67 -0.74
CA MET A 264 15.49 -12.84 -2.20
C MET A 264 16.44 -13.98 -2.57
N ASP A 265 17.05 -14.63 -1.58
CA ASP A 265 18.02 -15.72 -1.72
C ASP A 265 17.38 -17.13 -1.79
N PHE A 266 16.05 -17.21 -1.65
CA PHE A 266 15.31 -18.47 -1.78
C PHE A 266 13.97 -18.22 -2.50
N GLN A 267 13.32 -19.30 -2.93
CA GLN A 267 12.00 -19.30 -3.54
C GLN A 267 11.22 -20.52 -3.06
N LEU A 268 9.94 -20.35 -2.76
CA LEU A 268 9.04 -21.46 -2.46
C LEU A 268 8.68 -22.19 -3.76
N THR A 269 8.54 -23.51 -3.68
CA THR A 269 7.98 -24.28 -4.78
C THR A 269 6.48 -24.05 -4.93
N ASP A 270 5.92 -24.38 -6.09
CA ASP A 270 4.47 -24.27 -6.34
C ASP A 270 3.66 -25.08 -5.32
N ASP A 271 4.15 -26.28 -4.93
CA ASP A 271 3.51 -27.13 -3.91
C ASP A 271 3.54 -26.48 -2.51
N GLU A 272 4.64 -25.79 -2.17
CA GLU A 272 4.76 -25.08 -0.89
C GLU A 272 3.86 -23.83 -0.86
N VAL A 273 3.77 -23.11 -1.98
CA VAL A 273 2.81 -22.01 -2.12
C VAL A 273 1.39 -22.54 -1.98
N ALA A 274 1.03 -23.64 -2.64
CA ALA A 274 -0.28 -24.26 -2.55
C ALA A 274 -0.57 -24.75 -1.14
N LEU A 275 0.40 -25.36 -0.44
CA LEU A 275 0.28 -25.78 0.95
C LEU A 275 -0.10 -24.58 1.86
N ILE A 276 0.59 -23.46 1.73
CA ILE A 276 0.27 -22.25 2.50
C ILE A 276 -1.11 -21.72 2.13
N CYS A 277 -1.48 -21.72 0.84
CA CYS A 277 -2.80 -21.31 0.37
C CYS A 277 -3.93 -22.21 0.91
N SER A 278 -3.66 -23.48 1.22
CA SER A 278 -4.65 -24.40 1.79
C SER A 278 -5.18 -23.99 3.18
N LEU A 279 -4.47 -23.06 3.86
CA LEU A 279 -4.92 -22.47 5.12
C LEU A 279 -6.05 -21.46 4.96
N ASN A 280 -6.43 -21.13 3.74
CA ASN A 280 -7.45 -20.11 3.46
C ASN A 280 -8.76 -20.35 4.19
N ARG A 281 -9.25 -19.33 4.87
CA ARG A 281 -10.55 -19.31 5.57
C ARG A 281 -11.36 -18.06 5.18
N ASN A 282 -10.96 -17.41 4.08
CA ASN A 282 -11.51 -16.12 3.63
C ASN A 282 -11.48 -15.06 4.73
N ASN A 283 -10.42 -15.07 5.56
CA ASN A 283 -10.26 -14.10 6.64
C ASN A 283 -10.04 -12.69 6.07
N GLN A 284 -10.59 -11.70 6.78
CA GLN A 284 -10.39 -10.28 6.52
C GLN A 284 -9.98 -9.58 7.81
N ILE A 285 -9.06 -8.63 7.74
CA ILE A 285 -8.70 -7.78 8.90
C ILE A 285 -9.83 -6.81 9.24
N LEU A 286 -10.38 -6.18 8.21
CA LEU A 286 -11.49 -5.25 8.33
C LEU A 286 -12.75 -5.90 7.74
N PRO A 287 -13.90 -5.81 8.41
CA PRO A 287 -15.14 -6.30 7.84
C PRO A 287 -15.52 -5.51 6.57
N GLU A 288 -16.18 -6.17 5.63
CA GLU A 288 -16.62 -5.59 4.35
C GLU A 288 -17.40 -4.27 4.56
N THR A 289 -18.25 -4.22 5.59
CA THR A 289 -19.00 -3.02 5.96
C THR A 289 -18.14 -1.81 6.35
N LYS A 290 -16.86 -2.02 6.70
CA LYS A 290 -15.92 -0.92 6.94
C LYS A 290 -15.11 -0.57 5.70
N ILE A 291 -14.81 -1.56 4.86
CA ILE A 291 -14.02 -1.36 3.63
C ILE A 291 -14.91 -0.75 2.54
N CYS A 292 -16.14 -1.24 2.41
CA CYS A 292 -17.11 -0.85 1.38
C CYS A 292 -18.48 -0.58 2.01
N PRO A 293 -18.66 0.48 2.80
CA PRO A 293 -19.96 0.78 3.39
C PRO A 293 -20.97 1.08 2.27
N GLY A 294 -22.11 0.37 2.29
CA GLY A 294 -23.22 0.62 1.36
C GLY A 294 -23.27 -0.26 0.11
N ILE A 295 -22.55 -1.39 0.11
CA ILE A 295 -22.67 -2.44 -0.91
C ILE A 295 -23.24 -3.70 -0.30
#